data_85e871cad8604808b8bc2369c9328fb9
#
_entry.id   85e871cad8604808b8bc2369c9328fb9
#
_cell.length_a   1.000
_cell.length_b   1.000
_cell.length_c   1.000
_cell.angle_alpha   90.00
_cell.angle_beta   90.00
_cell.angle_gamma   90.00
#
_symmetry.space_group_name_H-M   'P 1'
#
loop_
_entity.id
_entity.type
_entity.pdbx_description
1 polymer ?
#
loop_
_entity_poly.entity_id
_entity_poly.type
_entity_poly.pdbx_seq_one_letter_code
_entity_poly.pdbx_strand_id
1 'polypeptide(L)'
;MKDLKEFDIQFVGLKEGIHLFEYEINNTFFNVFNFDEFESSSIKISLNFIKKSTLLDLTFTASGYVEVPCDVSNELYKQDVQAVLPLVVNFGPEFSDDNEEILILPHEAYEFSVAQFIYEMIVLSVPNKRVHPKVLDGTMDSEALKKLRELEIKEVKTVEETDPRWDKLKNLITEKKT
;
A
#
# COMPACT_ATOMS: atom_id res chain seq x y z
N MET A 1 -2.57 12.46 -22.00
CA MET A 1 -3.68 12.19 -21.08
C MET A 1 -4.78 11.38 -21.77
N LYS A 2 -4.39 10.25 -22.40
CA LYS A 2 -5.35 9.41 -23.12
C LYS A 2 -5.71 8.14 -22.34
N ASP A 3 -4.98 7.88 -21.27
CA ASP A 3 -4.84 6.52 -20.76
C ASP A 3 -5.67 6.20 -19.49
N LEU A 4 -6.41 7.16 -18.94
CA LEU A 4 -7.25 6.92 -17.76
C LEU A 4 -8.77 6.95 -18.01
N LYS A 5 -9.20 7.19 -19.24
CA LYS A 5 -10.65 7.25 -19.56
C LYS A 5 -11.39 5.94 -19.35
N GLU A 6 -10.69 4.83 -19.40
CA GLU A 6 -11.28 3.52 -19.09
C GLU A 6 -11.68 3.37 -17.62
N PHE A 7 -11.10 4.21 -16.74
CA PHE A 7 -11.42 4.23 -15.32
C PHE A 7 -12.51 5.25 -14.96
N ASP A 8 -13.04 5.99 -15.94
CA ASP A 8 -14.14 6.93 -15.73
C ASP A 8 -15.47 6.18 -15.80
N ILE A 9 -16.20 6.12 -14.71
CA ILE A 9 -17.47 5.43 -14.60
C ILE A 9 -18.62 6.43 -14.73
N GLN A 10 -19.39 6.35 -15.81
CA GLN A 10 -20.60 7.12 -16.03
C GLN A 10 -21.78 6.49 -15.29
N PHE A 11 -21.92 6.82 -14.01
CA PHE A 11 -22.90 6.17 -13.14
C PHE A 11 -24.33 6.62 -13.37
N VAL A 12 -24.57 7.78 -13.99
CA VAL A 12 -25.93 8.28 -14.24
C VAL A 12 -26.68 7.36 -15.20
N GLY A 13 -25.98 6.81 -16.22
CA GLY A 13 -26.56 5.86 -17.17
C GLY A 13 -26.85 4.46 -16.63
N LEU A 14 -26.31 4.12 -15.45
CA LEU A 14 -26.51 2.81 -14.86
C LEU A 14 -27.87 2.73 -14.15
N LYS A 15 -28.50 1.56 -14.18
CA LYS A 15 -29.67 1.27 -13.36
C LYS A 15 -29.28 1.04 -11.91
N GLU A 16 -30.23 1.19 -10.98
CA GLU A 16 -30.03 0.77 -9.60
C GLU A 16 -29.76 -0.75 -9.54
N GLY A 17 -28.79 -1.16 -8.71
CA GLY A 17 -28.37 -2.54 -8.58
C GLY A 17 -26.86 -2.72 -8.61
N ILE A 18 -26.43 -3.95 -8.82
CA ILE A 18 -25.03 -4.38 -8.79
C ILE A 18 -24.48 -4.35 -10.22
N HIS A 19 -23.32 -3.72 -10.36
CA HIS A 19 -22.52 -3.72 -11.59
C HIS A 19 -21.11 -4.18 -11.28
N LEU A 20 -20.53 -4.99 -12.15
CA LEU A 20 -19.15 -5.47 -12.02
C LEU A 20 -18.30 -4.84 -13.10
N PHE A 21 -17.17 -4.27 -12.70
CA PHE A 21 -16.13 -3.78 -13.59
C PHE A 21 -14.84 -4.52 -13.32
N GLU A 22 -14.10 -4.82 -14.35
CA GLU A 22 -12.81 -5.49 -14.27
C GLU A 22 -11.76 -4.66 -14.99
N TYR A 23 -10.60 -4.50 -14.38
CA TYR A 23 -9.47 -3.76 -14.97
C TYR A 23 -8.20 -4.61 -14.86
N GLU A 24 -7.34 -4.49 -15.85
CA GLU A 24 -6.02 -5.07 -15.85
C GLU A 24 -4.98 -3.96 -15.71
N ILE A 25 -4.23 -3.99 -14.63
CA ILE A 25 -3.24 -2.96 -14.28
C ILE A 25 -1.85 -3.47 -14.61
N ASN A 26 -1.12 -2.67 -15.36
CA ASN A 26 0.27 -2.88 -15.73
C ASN A 26 1.10 -1.60 -15.52
N ASN A 27 2.38 -1.61 -15.85
CA ASN A 27 3.26 -0.47 -15.62
C ASN A 27 2.83 0.81 -16.34
N THR A 28 2.13 0.73 -17.47
CA THR A 28 1.65 1.93 -18.16
C THR A 28 0.67 2.73 -17.32
N PHE A 29 -0.10 2.05 -16.47
CA PHE A 29 -1.00 2.71 -15.51
C PHE A 29 -0.20 3.53 -14.48
N PHE A 30 0.82 2.94 -13.86
CA PHE A 30 1.68 3.63 -12.87
C PHE A 30 2.46 4.79 -13.46
N ASN A 31 2.89 4.68 -14.71
CA ASN A 31 3.59 5.76 -15.42
C ASN A 31 2.75 7.03 -15.54
N VAL A 32 1.42 6.93 -15.62
CA VAL A 32 0.53 8.10 -15.65
C VAL A 32 0.59 8.89 -14.34
N PHE A 33 0.82 8.21 -13.22
CA PHE A 33 1.00 8.81 -11.90
C PHE A 33 2.46 9.21 -11.59
N ASN A 34 3.38 9.08 -12.57
CA ASN A 34 4.82 9.28 -12.40
C ASN A 34 5.43 8.40 -11.30
N PHE A 35 4.90 7.19 -11.16
CA PHE A 35 5.37 6.21 -10.18
C PHE A 35 6.18 5.13 -10.90
N ASP A 36 7.47 5.00 -10.53
CA ASP A 36 8.47 4.16 -11.20
C ASP A 36 9.11 3.11 -10.28
N GLU A 37 8.57 2.90 -9.07
CA GLU A 37 9.14 1.95 -8.12
C GLU A 37 8.89 0.48 -8.49
N PHE A 38 7.95 0.20 -9.40
CA PHE A 38 7.68 -1.16 -9.86
C PHE A 38 8.36 -1.41 -11.21
N GLU A 39 9.25 -2.40 -11.27
CA GLU A 39 9.89 -2.82 -12.51
C GLU A 39 8.87 -3.44 -13.48
N SER A 40 8.00 -4.29 -12.98
CA SER A 40 6.85 -4.81 -13.71
C SER A 40 5.65 -5.02 -12.80
N SER A 41 4.46 -5.02 -13.37
CA SER A 41 3.22 -5.25 -12.64
C SER A 41 2.20 -6.02 -13.47
N SER A 42 1.45 -6.88 -12.81
CA SER A 42 0.32 -7.60 -13.40
C SER A 42 -0.72 -7.83 -12.31
N ILE A 43 -1.71 -6.93 -12.26
CA ILE A 43 -2.72 -6.91 -11.20
C ILE A 43 -4.10 -6.87 -11.86
N LYS A 44 -5.00 -7.70 -11.38
CA LYS A 44 -6.40 -7.69 -11.74
C LYS A 44 -7.20 -6.99 -10.66
N ILE A 45 -8.03 -6.04 -11.08
CA ILE A 45 -8.95 -5.33 -10.20
C ILE A 45 -10.37 -5.77 -10.55
N SER A 46 -11.12 -6.18 -9.54
CA SER A 46 -12.56 -6.38 -9.62
C SER A 46 -13.24 -5.33 -8.78
N LEU A 47 -14.09 -4.53 -9.39
CA LEU A 47 -14.89 -3.51 -8.73
C LEU A 47 -16.34 -3.96 -8.68
N ASN A 48 -16.83 -4.23 -7.49
CA ASN A 48 -18.25 -4.41 -7.21
C ASN A 48 -18.87 -3.03 -6.94
N PHE A 49 -19.68 -2.56 -7.89
CA PHE A 49 -20.30 -1.25 -7.87
C PHE A 49 -21.80 -1.40 -7.64
N ILE A 50 -22.29 -0.97 -6.49
CA ILE A 50 -23.70 -1.04 -6.13
C ILE A 50 -24.29 0.36 -6.20
N LYS A 51 -25.16 0.60 -7.18
CA LYS A 51 -25.90 1.85 -7.29
C LYS A 51 -27.18 1.77 -6.48
N LYS A 52 -27.30 2.66 -5.49
CA LYS A 52 -28.52 2.89 -4.71
C LYS A 52 -29.12 4.25 -5.08
N SER A 53 -30.32 4.54 -4.65
CA SER A 53 -31.02 5.80 -4.99
C SER A 53 -30.30 7.06 -4.48
N THR A 54 -29.57 6.98 -3.37
CA THR A 54 -28.94 8.14 -2.69
C THR A 54 -27.44 8.07 -2.58
N LEU A 55 -26.84 6.91 -2.83
CA LEU A 55 -25.40 6.70 -2.70
C LEU A 55 -24.93 5.61 -3.66
N LEU A 56 -23.61 5.58 -3.88
CA LEU A 56 -22.93 4.49 -4.56
C LEU A 56 -22.05 3.76 -3.54
N ASP A 57 -22.09 2.45 -3.56
CA ASP A 57 -21.32 1.59 -2.65
C ASP A 57 -20.36 0.75 -3.49
N LEU A 58 -19.08 0.98 -3.32
CA LEU A 58 -18.02 0.40 -4.14
C LEU A 58 -17.13 -0.49 -3.29
N THR A 59 -16.78 -1.64 -3.83
CA THR A 59 -15.76 -2.51 -3.22
C THR A 59 -14.76 -2.90 -4.28
N PHE A 60 -13.55 -2.40 -4.15
CA PHE A 60 -12.42 -2.77 -5.00
C PHE A 60 -11.73 -3.99 -4.40
N THR A 61 -11.36 -4.93 -5.25
CA THR A 61 -10.53 -6.09 -4.88
C THR A 61 -9.39 -6.19 -5.88
N ALA A 62 -8.16 -6.11 -5.37
CA ALA A 62 -6.95 -6.27 -6.15
C ALA A 62 -6.34 -7.63 -5.92
N SER A 63 -5.86 -8.28 -6.98
CA SER A 63 -5.08 -9.52 -6.90
C SER A 63 -4.06 -9.60 -8.02
N GLY A 64 -2.82 -9.96 -7.69
CA GLY A 64 -1.75 -10.07 -8.67
C GLY A 64 -0.38 -9.94 -8.02
N TYR A 65 0.57 -9.38 -8.76
CA TYR A 65 1.92 -9.14 -8.25
C TYR A 65 2.52 -7.87 -8.86
N VAL A 66 3.49 -7.32 -8.15
CA VAL A 66 4.45 -6.33 -8.63
C VAL A 66 5.86 -6.88 -8.52
N GLU A 67 6.74 -6.51 -9.42
CA GLU A 67 8.15 -6.86 -9.38
C GLU A 67 8.92 -5.67 -8.81
N VAL A 68 9.62 -5.92 -7.71
CA VAL A 68 10.32 -4.88 -6.94
C VAL A 68 11.71 -5.35 -6.56
N PRO A 69 12.68 -4.44 -6.39
CA PRO A 69 13.98 -4.79 -5.83
C PRO A 69 13.87 -5.10 -4.33
N CYS A 70 14.63 -6.10 -3.90
CA CYS A 70 14.79 -6.43 -2.49
C CYS A 70 15.66 -5.40 -1.79
N ASP A 71 15.23 -4.84 -0.66
CA ASP A 71 15.98 -3.83 0.11
C ASP A 71 17.30 -4.34 0.68
N VAL A 72 17.47 -5.65 0.76
CA VAL A 72 18.67 -6.30 1.32
C VAL A 72 19.64 -6.78 0.25
N SER A 73 19.13 -7.45 -0.80
CA SER A 73 19.96 -8.06 -1.84
C SER A 73 20.00 -7.29 -3.14
N ASN A 74 19.10 -6.34 -3.32
CA ASN A 74 18.85 -5.61 -4.57
C ASN A 74 18.44 -6.51 -5.76
N GLU A 75 18.10 -7.76 -5.51
CA GLU A 75 17.57 -8.65 -6.53
C GLU A 75 16.08 -8.43 -6.71
N LEU A 76 15.63 -8.48 -7.97
CA LEU A 76 14.21 -8.35 -8.30
C LEU A 76 13.44 -9.60 -7.86
N TYR A 77 12.26 -9.39 -7.32
CA TYR A 77 11.35 -10.47 -6.98
C TYR A 77 9.89 -10.03 -7.14
N LYS A 78 9.03 -11.03 -7.27
CA LYS A 78 7.59 -10.81 -7.33
C LYS A 78 7.02 -10.70 -5.92
N GLN A 79 6.48 -9.53 -5.62
CA GLN A 79 5.73 -9.28 -4.40
C GLN A 79 4.25 -9.44 -4.71
N ASP A 80 3.59 -10.36 -4.02
CA ASP A 80 2.15 -10.55 -4.16
C ASP A 80 1.39 -9.31 -3.65
N VAL A 81 0.37 -8.94 -4.40
CA VAL A 81 -0.56 -7.85 -4.09
C VAL A 81 -1.94 -8.43 -3.89
N GLN A 82 -2.48 -8.23 -2.70
CA GLN A 82 -3.86 -8.53 -2.36
C GLN A 82 -4.40 -7.40 -1.49
N ALA A 83 -5.42 -6.72 -1.98
CA ALA A 83 -6.03 -5.60 -1.26
C ALA A 83 -7.54 -5.55 -1.50
N VAL A 84 -8.24 -5.01 -0.53
CA VAL A 84 -9.67 -4.70 -0.62
C VAL A 84 -9.86 -3.28 -0.11
N LEU A 85 -10.53 -2.46 -0.89
CA LEU A 85 -10.87 -1.08 -0.54
C LEU A 85 -12.38 -0.89 -0.66
N PRO A 86 -13.11 -0.70 0.45
CA PRO A 86 -14.47 -0.22 0.43
C PRO A 86 -14.49 1.30 0.24
N LEU A 87 -15.40 1.82 -0.55
CA LEU A 87 -15.61 3.25 -0.78
C LEU A 87 -17.09 3.54 -0.93
N VAL A 88 -17.60 4.46 -0.13
CA VAL A 88 -18.97 4.95 -0.23
C VAL A 88 -18.96 6.34 -0.88
N VAL A 89 -19.71 6.48 -1.97
CA VAL A 89 -19.86 7.77 -2.65
C VAL A 89 -21.22 8.35 -2.32
N ASN A 90 -21.21 9.49 -1.65
CA ASN A 90 -22.38 10.28 -1.35
C ASN A 90 -22.47 11.50 -2.30
N PHE A 91 -23.66 12.09 -2.40
CA PHE A 91 -23.87 13.30 -3.18
C PHE A 91 -24.10 14.49 -2.26
N GLY A 92 -23.39 15.59 -2.52
CA GLY A 92 -23.43 16.80 -1.72
C GLY A 92 -23.33 18.08 -2.56
N PRO A 93 -23.26 19.24 -1.92
CA PRO A 93 -23.16 20.53 -2.64
C PRO A 93 -21.77 20.74 -3.27
N GLU A 94 -20.73 20.18 -2.66
CA GLU A 94 -19.34 20.35 -3.09
C GLU A 94 -18.60 19.02 -3.02
N PHE A 95 -17.52 18.90 -3.80
CA PHE A 95 -16.62 17.74 -3.76
C PHE A 95 -15.85 17.74 -2.43
N SER A 96 -15.75 16.56 -1.81
CA SER A 96 -14.85 16.31 -0.66
C SER A 96 -14.38 14.86 -0.68
N ASP A 97 -13.07 14.69 -0.44
CA ASP A 97 -12.35 13.43 -0.27
C ASP A 97 -11.58 13.39 1.07
N ASP A 98 -12.03 14.19 2.05
CA ASP A 98 -11.38 14.30 3.36
C ASP A 98 -11.43 13.00 4.18
N ASN A 99 -12.26 12.04 3.79
CA ASN A 99 -12.42 10.77 4.47
C ASN A 99 -12.05 9.60 3.55
N GLU A 100 -11.16 8.72 4.00
CA GLU A 100 -10.64 7.60 3.22
C GLU A 100 -11.72 6.62 2.71
N GLU A 101 -12.85 6.51 3.42
CA GLU A 101 -13.95 5.59 3.08
C GLU A 101 -15.15 6.27 2.42
N ILE A 102 -15.22 7.61 2.46
CA ILE A 102 -16.38 8.37 1.99
C ILE A 102 -15.94 9.47 1.03
N LEU A 103 -16.36 9.35 -0.22
CA LEU A 103 -16.22 10.38 -1.23
C LEU A 103 -17.53 11.16 -1.36
N ILE A 104 -17.47 12.48 -1.40
CA ILE A 104 -18.63 13.32 -1.68
C ILE A 104 -18.47 13.90 -3.08
N LEU A 105 -19.43 13.59 -3.96
CA LEU A 105 -19.51 14.17 -5.29
C LEU A 105 -20.58 15.26 -5.36
N PRO A 106 -20.38 16.31 -6.16
CA PRO A 106 -21.42 17.28 -6.43
C PRO A 106 -22.67 16.61 -7.01
N HIS A 107 -23.85 17.16 -6.69
CA HIS A 107 -25.12 16.62 -7.23
C HIS A 107 -25.20 16.65 -8.77
N GLU A 108 -24.40 17.50 -9.40
CA GLU A 108 -24.34 17.63 -10.86
C GLU A 108 -23.37 16.62 -11.51
N ALA A 109 -22.59 15.86 -10.71
CA ALA A 109 -21.67 14.89 -11.24
C ALA A 109 -22.42 13.74 -11.95
N TYR A 110 -21.96 13.38 -13.11
CA TYR A 110 -22.50 12.28 -13.91
C TYR A 110 -21.53 11.12 -14.09
N GLU A 111 -20.26 11.36 -13.82
CA GLU A 111 -19.16 10.40 -13.87
C GLU A 111 -18.12 10.72 -12.81
N PHE A 112 -17.29 9.76 -12.46
CA PHE A 112 -16.08 9.97 -11.66
C PHE A 112 -15.03 8.92 -12.02
N SER A 113 -13.77 9.28 -11.81
CA SER A 113 -12.64 8.38 -12.07
C SER A 113 -12.31 7.53 -10.86
N VAL A 114 -12.15 6.23 -11.08
CA VAL A 114 -11.70 5.28 -10.05
C VAL A 114 -10.19 5.04 -10.07
N ALA A 115 -9.47 5.65 -11.02
CA ALA A 115 -8.05 5.42 -11.23
C ALA A 115 -7.20 5.72 -10.00
N GLN A 116 -7.44 6.84 -9.33
CA GLN A 116 -6.68 7.24 -8.16
C GLN A 116 -6.86 6.25 -7.00
N PHE A 117 -8.08 5.81 -6.72
CA PHE A 117 -8.36 4.83 -5.67
C PHE A 117 -7.68 3.48 -5.93
N ILE A 118 -7.67 3.04 -7.20
CA ILE A 118 -6.96 1.83 -7.62
C ILE A 118 -5.45 2.00 -7.40
N TYR A 119 -4.89 3.13 -7.81
CA TYR A 119 -3.48 3.44 -7.64
C TYR A 119 -3.07 3.41 -6.16
N GLU A 120 -3.77 4.17 -5.33
CA GLU A 120 -3.50 4.26 -3.89
C GLU A 120 -3.64 2.91 -3.20
N MET A 121 -4.71 2.17 -3.47
CA MET A 121 -4.93 0.83 -2.92
C MET A 121 -3.76 -0.11 -3.22
N ILE A 122 -3.26 -0.12 -4.47
CA ILE A 122 -2.15 -0.99 -4.85
C ILE A 122 -0.86 -0.55 -4.15
N VAL A 123 -0.50 0.73 -4.23
CA VAL A 123 0.74 1.24 -3.67
C VAL A 123 0.79 1.04 -2.15
N LEU A 124 -0.30 1.31 -1.45
CA LEU A 124 -0.40 1.12 0.00
C LEU A 124 -0.43 -0.36 0.42
N SER A 125 -0.82 -1.27 -0.46
CA SER A 125 -0.82 -2.71 -0.18
C SER A 125 0.57 -3.34 -0.22
N VAL A 126 1.52 -2.69 -0.89
CA VAL A 126 2.90 -3.18 -0.96
C VAL A 126 3.64 -2.84 0.34
N PRO A 127 4.30 -3.80 0.99
CA PRO A 127 5.04 -3.54 2.23
C PRO A 127 6.15 -2.50 2.03
N ASN A 128 6.30 -1.57 2.98
CA ASN A 128 7.40 -0.58 2.96
C ASN A 128 8.78 -1.25 3.00
N LYS A 129 8.90 -2.38 3.70
CA LYS A 129 10.11 -3.19 3.71
C LYS A 129 9.95 -4.38 2.78
N ARG A 130 10.68 -4.33 1.66
CA ARG A 130 10.62 -5.33 0.59
C ARG A 130 11.78 -6.31 0.73
N VAL A 131 11.52 -7.48 1.27
CA VAL A 131 12.54 -8.51 1.48
C VAL A 131 12.20 -9.74 0.67
N HIS A 132 13.13 -10.14 -0.22
CA HIS A 132 12.96 -11.34 -1.02
C HIS A 132 12.75 -12.58 -0.12
N PRO A 133 11.77 -13.45 -0.39
CA PRO A 133 11.50 -14.64 0.42
C PRO A 133 12.73 -15.50 0.69
N LYS A 134 13.60 -15.69 -0.31
CA LYS A 134 14.86 -16.45 -0.15
C LYS A 134 15.88 -15.80 0.81
N VAL A 135 15.77 -14.49 1.05
CA VAL A 135 16.59 -13.82 2.08
C VAL A 135 16.06 -14.16 3.46
N LEU A 136 14.72 -14.17 3.61
CA LEU A 136 14.05 -14.53 4.87
C LEU A 136 14.32 -15.99 5.24
N ASP A 137 14.29 -16.88 4.27
CA ASP A 137 14.54 -18.33 4.46
C ASP A 137 16.04 -18.64 4.59
N GLY A 138 16.92 -17.65 4.39
CA GLY A 138 18.38 -17.84 4.46
C GLY A 138 18.97 -18.68 3.30
N THR A 139 18.18 -18.97 2.26
CA THR A 139 18.61 -19.78 1.11
C THR A 139 19.28 -18.96 0.00
N MET A 140 19.19 -17.63 0.08
CA MET A 140 19.82 -16.76 -0.90
C MET A 140 21.32 -16.63 -0.63
N ASP A 141 22.14 -16.94 -1.64
CA ASP A 141 23.58 -16.70 -1.62
C ASP A 141 23.92 -15.54 -2.56
N SER A 142 24.02 -14.33 -1.99
CA SER A 142 24.45 -13.15 -2.72
C SER A 142 25.66 -12.50 -2.07
N GLU A 143 26.50 -11.83 -2.88
CA GLU A 143 27.66 -11.11 -2.36
C GLU A 143 27.27 -10.00 -1.38
N ALA A 144 26.13 -9.35 -1.60
CA ALA A 144 25.59 -8.34 -0.71
C ALA A 144 25.29 -8.91 0.69
N LEU A 145 24.68 -10.09 0.75
CA LEU A 145 24.38 -10.79 2.02
C LEU A 145 25.65 -11.24 2.73
N LYS A 146 26.67 -11.72 1.99
CA LYS A 146 27.96 -12.06 2.59
C LYS A 146 28.61 -10.84 3.25
N LYS A 147 28.65 -9.71 2.54
CA LYS A 147 29.19 -8.46 3.08
C LYS A 147 28.39 -7.95 4.28
N LEU A 148 27.07 -8.03 4.24
CA LEU A 148 26.23 -7.65 5.39
C LEU A 148 26.52 -8.50 6.62
N ARG A 149 26.68 -9.83 6.47
CA ARG A 149 27.04 -10.73 7.56
C ARG A 149 28.45 -10.45 8.11
N GLU A 150 29.39 -10.04 7.26
CA GLU A 150 30.74 -9.63 7.67
C GLU A 150 30.74 -8.33 8.46
N LEU A 151 29.86 -7.40 8.07
CA LEU A 151 29.70 -6.08 8.69
C LEU A 151 28.75 -6.08 9.89
N GLU A 152 28.00 -7.17 10.06
CA GLU A 152 27.11 -7.33 11.21
C GLU A 152 27.93 -7.20 12.50
N ILE A 153 27.66 -6.13 13.23
CA ILE A 153 28.32 -5.92 14.53
C ILE A 153 27.88 -7.07 15.42
N LYS A 154 28.77 -8.05 15.59
CA LYS A 154 28.58 -9.05 16.63
C LYS A 154 28.48 -8.24 17.92
N GLU A 155 27.27 -8.18 18.49
CA GLU A 155 27.11 -7.60 19.81
C GLU A 155 28.16 -8.26 20.74
N VAL A 156 29.26 -7.57 20.92
CA VAL A 156 30.14 -7.87 22.05
C VAL A 156 29.22 -7.64 23.21
N LYS A 157 28.83 -8.71 23.93
CA LYS A 157 28.24 -8.60 25.26
C LYS A 157 29.26 -7.85 26.10
N THR A 158 29.24 -6.53 25.99
CA THR A 158 29.85 -5.68 26.98
C THR A 158 29.10 -5.99 28.26
N VAL A 159 29.79 -6.70 29.15
CA VAL A 159 29.43 -6.74 30.57
C VAL A 159 29.05 -5.30 30.89
N GLU A 160 27.80 -5.10 31.32
CA GLU A 160 27.30 -3.77 31.71
C GLU A 160 28.18 -3.20 32.82
N GLU A 161 29.33 -2.65 32.47
CA GLU A 161 29.96 -1.64 33.29
C GLU A 161 29.05 -0.40 33.17
N THR A 162 28.10 -0.35 34.08
CA THR A 162 27.23 0.81 34.23
C THR A 162 28.14 2.00 34.48
N ASP A 163 28.07 3.02 33.63
CA ASP A 163 28.79 4.29 33.75
C ASP A 163 28.62 4.79 35.21
N PRO A 164 29.70 5.02 35.95
CA PRO A 164 29.66 5.46 37.37
C PRO A 164 28.80 6.71 37.61
N ARG A 165 28.50 7.48 36.56
CA ARG A 165 27.60 8.64 36.62
C ARG A 165 26.16 8.26 36.97
N TRP A 166 25.75 7.04 36.68
CA TRP A 166 24.39 6.55 36.91
C TRP A 166 24.17 5.94 38.29
N ASP A 167 25.24 5.73 39.08
CA ASP A 167 25.14 5.16 40.42
C ASP A 167 24.31 6.03 41.38
N LYS A 168 24.38 7.36 41.21
CA LYS A 168 23.55 8.28 41.99
C LYS A 168 22.05 8.18 41.67
N LEU A 169 21.70 7.83 40.44
CA LEU A 169 20.32 7.61 40.03
C LEU A 169 19.74 6.27 40.49
N LYS A 170 20.58 5.21 40.56
CA LYS A 170 20.17 3.92 41.12
C LYS A 170 19.82 4.06 42.62
N ASN A 171 20.56 4.83 43.37
CA ASN A 171 20.28 5.05 44.80
C ASN A 171 18.95 5.78 45.05
N LEU A 172 18.54 6.70 44.15
CA LEU A 172 17.24 7.38 44.22
C LEU A 172 16.03 6.47 43.96
N ILE A 173 16.23 5.39 43.21
CA ILE A 173 15.16 4.43 42.92
C ILE A 173 14.98 3.46 44.10
N THR A 174 16.03 3.14 44.84
CA THR A 174 15.96 2.24 45.99
C THR A 174 15.38 2.90 47.24
N GLU A 175 15.54 4.22 47.43
CA GLU A 175 14.97 4.96 48.56
C GLU A 175 13.46 5.19 48.51
N LYS A 176 12.79 4.95 47.36
CA LYS A 176 11.33 5.08 47.20
C LYS A 176 10.52 3.82 47.52
N LYS A 177 11.15 2.77 48.03
CA LYS A 177 10.49 1.49 48.35
C LYS A 177 10.49 1.16 49.88
N THR A 178 10.59 2.16 50.73
CA THR A 178 10.40 2.01 52.19
C THR A 178 9.19 2.81 52.63
#